data_9f0f33e821a06e41105b7f4a571035e7
#
_entry.id   9f0f33e821a06e41105b7f4a571035e7
#
_cell.length_a   1.000
_cell.length_b   1.000
_cell.length_c   1.000
_cell.angle_alpha   90.00
_cell.angle_beta   90.00
_cell.angle_gamma   90.00
#
_symmetry.space_group_name_H-M   'P 1'
#
loop_
_entity.id
_entity.type
_entity.pdbx_description
1 polymer ?
#
loop_
_entity_poly.entity_id
_entity_poly.type
_entity_poly.pdbx_seq_one_letter_code
_entity_poly.pdbx_strand_id
1 'polypeptide(L)'
;MDLGMVNAKGISRKHHKTNTARLAWALITPTALIVFGLVIFPAVFNIWVSFHNVGLHNLNDVFHAPFVGVQNYQRVFKDFSFEFQGWDNWGAAVTTVVYAFSATTLSTTLGLIAALLLNQPFKGKGVARAIFLFPYVAPMVSIAFVWRWILDPRPSGVLNDLLLRLNIIDTSHAFLSTRGLSLIVVILLDAWRYFPFAMLMILSRLQAVDDTLYEAATVDGANSVQKFFFITLPELRYVIGAIFLLRLMWTFNKFDDIFLYTGGGFGTKVLSILTYEFSFRLYDFGRGAATSVIQLLILVVFLVVYISLVMKSVGKE
;
A
#
# COMPACT_ATOMS: atom_id res chain seq x y z
N MET A 1 -63.85 -40.54 21.58
CA MET A 1 -62.55 -40.96 21.02
C MET A 1 -61.61 -39.82 21.21
N ASP A 2 -60.87 -39.87 22.34
CA ASP A 2 -60.03 -38.80 22.85
C ASP A 2 -58.65 -38.91 22.19
N LEU A 3 -58.19 -37.89 21.42
CA LEU A 3 -56.83 -37.79 20.87
C LEU A 3 -56.04 -36.84 21.75
N GLY A 4 -55.26 -37.45 22.64
CA GLY A 4 -54.39 -36.73 23.58
C GLY A 4 -53.40 -35.82 22.89
N MET A 5 -53.40 -34.55 23.26
CA MET A 5 -52.35 -33.58 22.93
C MET A 5 -51.09 -33.93 23.68
N VAL A 6 -50.04 -34.28 22.94
CA VAL A 6 -48.68 -34.47 23.46
C VAL A 6 -48.06 -33.08 23.72
N ASN A 7 -47.85 -32.79 24.97
CA ASN A 7 -47.24 -31.57 25.50
C ASN A 7 -45.71 -31.60 25.24
N ALA A 8 -45.24 -30.86 24.26
CA ALA A 8 -43.82 -30.72 23.98
C ALA A 8 -43.16 -29.88 25.08
N LYS A 9 -42.52 -30.54 26.05
CA LYS A 9 -41.72 -29.94 27.11
C LYS A 9 -40.61 -29.07 26.52
N GLY A 10 -40.61 -27.82 26.97
CA GLY A 10 -39.60 -26.80 26.58
C GLY A 10 -38.16 -27.26 26.86
N ILE A 11 -37.42 -27.46 25.79
CA ILE A 11 -35.97 -27.67 25.84
C ILE A 11 -35.34 -26.33 26.19
N SER A 12 -34.78 -26.25 27.41
CA SER A 12 -34.13 -25.08 27.96
C SER A 12 -32.96 -24.63 27.06
N ARG A 13 -33.15 -23.55 26.32
CA ARG A 13 -32.14 -22.88 25.47
C ARG A 13 -31.00 -22.17 26.25
N LYS A 14 -30.99 -22.24 27.59
CA LYS A 14 -30.02 -21.47 28.41
C LYS A 14 -28.63 -22.10 28.54
N HIS A 15 -28.44 -23.40 28.40
CA HIS A 15 -27.13 -24.04 28.60
C HIS A 15 -26.20 -24.03 27.39
N HIS A 16 -26.70 -23.84 26.16
CA HIS A 16 -25.85 -23.81 24.97
C HIS A 16 -25.10 -22.48 24.74
N LYS A 17 -25.63 -21.33 25.21
CA LYS A 17 -25.03 -20.02 24.99
C LYS A 17 -23.74 -19.79 25.78
N THR A 18 -23.60 -20.33 26.96
CA THR A 18 -22.42 -20.14 27.83
C THR A 18 -21.21 -20.98 27.37
N ASN A 19 -21.46 -22.18 26.85
CA ASN A 19 -20.37 -23.03 26.33
C ASN A 19 -19.83 -22.55 25.00
N THR A 20 -20.69 -22.04 24.12
CA THR A 20 -20.24 -21.46 22.83
C THR A 20 -19.43 -20.17 23.01
N ALA A 21 -19.83 -19.32 23.98
CA ALA A 21 -19.04 -18.11 24.28
C ALA A 21 -17.65 -18.44 24.86
N ARG A 22 -17.56 -19.41 25.79
CA ARG A 22 -16.26 -19.86 26.34
C ARG A 22 -15.37 -20.48 25.28
N LEU A 23 -15.94 -21.31 24.40
CA LEU A 23 -15.21 -21.90 23.27
C LEU A 23 -14.72 -20.82 22.29
N ALA A 24 -15.57 -19.83 21.97
CA ALA A 24 -15.19 -18.71 21.11
C ALA A 24 -14.03 -17.91 21.71
N TRP A 25 -14.09 -17.57 23.00
CA TRP A 25 -12.99 -16.90 23.70
C TRP A 25 -11.71 -17.76 23.71
N ALA A 26 -11.81 -19.07 24.00
CA ALA A 26 -10.67 -19.95 24.00
C ALA A 26 -9.98 -20.05 22.62
N LEU A 27 -10.75 -20.00 21.53
CA LEU A 27 -10.21 -20.03 20.16
C LEU A 27 -9.61 -18.67 19.74
N ILE A 28 -10.15 -17.56 20.20
CA ILE A 28 -9.66 -16.20 19.84
C ILE A 28 -8.46 -15.79 20.71
N THR A 29 -8.40 -16.23 21.97
CA THR A 29 -7.37 -15.81 22.96
C THR A 29 -5.95 -16.00 22.46
N PRO A 30 -5.50 -17.13 21.86
CA PRO A 30 -4.13 -17.26 21.38
C PRO A 30 -3.77 -16.19 20.33
N THR A 31 -4.67 -15.97 19.37
CA THR A 31 -4.46 -14.94 18.33
C THR A 31 -4.48 -13.54 18.94
N ALA A 32 -5.39 -13.25 19.87
CA ALA A 32 -5.47 -11.97 20.56
C ALA A 32 -4.20 -11.67 21.38
N LEU A 33 -3.66 -12.66 22.08
CA LEU A 33 -2.38 -12.52 22.82
C LEU A 33 -1.21 -12.22 21.91
N ILE A 34 -1.12 -12.92 20.76
CA ILE A 34 -0.07 -12.67 19.75
C ILE A 34 -0.21 -11.24 19.19
N VAL A 35 -1.42 -10.83 18.78
CA VAL A 35 -1.65 -9.48 18.26
C VAL A 35 -1.35 -8.42 19.30
N PHE A 36 -1.78 -8.62 20.55
CA PHE A 36 -1.49 -7.67 21.63
C PHE A 36 0.03 -7.56 21.90
N GLY A 37 0.72 -8.70 22.05
CA GLY A 37 2.15 -8.73 22.39
C GLY A 37 3.08 -8.30 21.25
N LEU A 38 2.78 -8.67 20.00
CA LEU A 38 3.67 -8.40 18.87
C LEU A 38 3.28 -7.19 18.02
N VAL A 39 2.06 -6.69 18.13
CA VAL A 39 1.60 -5.56 17.32
C VAL A 39 1.24 -4.37 18.20
N ILE A 40 0.31 -4.55 19.12
CA ILE A 40 -0.22 -3.42 19.93
C ILE A 40 0.84 -2.92 20.92
N PHE A 41 1.47 -3.80 21.67
CA PHE A 41 2.47 -3.41 22.67
C PHE A 41 3.66 -2.67 22.03
N PRO A 42 4.33 -3.14 20.97
CA PRO A 42 5.40 -2.39 20.33
C PRO A 42 4.94 -1.06 19.73
N ALA A 43 3.70 -0.98 19.20
CA ALA A 43 3.15 0.28 18.69
C ALA A 43 2.95 1.32 19.80
N VAL A 44 2.37 0.91 20.93
CA VAL A 44 2.21 1.78 22.10
C VAL A 44 3.57 2.17 22.68
N PHE A 45 4.50 1.22 22.77
CA PHE A 45 5.86 1.48 23.23
C PHE A 45 6.59 2.47 22.31
N ASN A 46 6.43 2.36 20.99
CA ASN A 46 7.00 3.32 20.06
C ASN A 46 6.42 4.73 20.25
N ILE A 47 5.10 4.84 20.51
CA ILE A 47 4.50 6.14 20.87
C ILE A 47 5.11 6.69 22.18
N TRP A 48 5.34 5.85 23.18
CA TRP A 48 6.00 6.24 24.41
C TRP A 48 7.44 6.73 24.17
N VAL A 49 8.24 5.98 23.38
CA VAL A 49 9.61 6.35 22.99
C VAL A 49 9.64 7.72 22.30
N SER A 50 8.64 8.06 21.50
CA SER A 50 8.59 9.33 20.77
C SER A 50 8.58 10.58 21.67
N PHE A 51 8.17 10.44 22.94
CA PHE A 51 8.18 11.52 23.94
C PHE A 51 9.41 11.50 24.85
N HIS A 52 10.34 10.55 24.64
CA HIS A 52 11.53 10.38 25.48
C HIS A 52 12.82 10.57 24.67
N ASN A 53 13.87 11.01 25.35
CA ASN A 53 15.21 11.12 24.74
C ASN A 53 15.89 9.75 24.79
N VAL A 54 15.60 8.91 23.81
CA VAL A 54 16.17 7.57 23.67
C VAL A 54 17.21 7.56 22.57
N GLY A 55 18.43 7.22 22.93
CA GLY A 55 19.57 7.09 22.03
C GLY A 55 20.48 5.93 22.44
N LEU A 56 21.62 5.79 21.77
CA LEU A 56 22.57 4.71 22.05
C LEU A 56 23.08 4.72 23.50
N HIS A 57 23.19 5.91 24.11
CA HIS A 57 23.77 6.11 25.45
C HIS A 57 22.87 5.58 26.59
N ASN A 58 21.57 5.42 26.38
CA ASN A 58 20.61 4.96 27.39
C ASN A 58 19.77 3.77 26.92
N LEU A 59 20.22 3.05 25.90
CA LEU A 59 19.49 1.91 25.35
C LEU A 59 19.33 0.76 26.37
N ASN A 60 20.28 0.61 27.29
CA ASN A 60 20.24 -0.43 28.33
C ASN A 60 19.22 -0.10 29.43
N ASP A 61 18.76 1.15 29.52
CA ASP A 61 17.83 1.61 30.54
C ASP A 61 16.77 2.56 29.93
N VAL A 62 16.12 2.06 28.89
CA VAL A 62 15.14 2.83 28.10
C VAL A 62 13.99 3.36 28.94
N PHE A 63 13.54 2.60 29.95
CA PHE A 63 12.40 2.99 30.79
C PHE A 63 12.69 4.19 31.71
N HIS A 64 13.96 4.47 32.00
CA HIS A 64 14.38 5.67 32.72
C HIS A 64 14.89 6.78 31.80
N ALA A 65 14.66 6.67 30.50
CA ALA A 65 15.03 7.71 29.55
C ALA A 65 14.31 9.04 29.90
N PRO A 66 14.98 10.18 29.78
CA PRO A 66 14.39 11.48 30.11
C PRO A 66 13.16 11.79 29.27
N PHE A 67 12.06 12.17 29.89
CA PHE A 67 10.87 12.67 29.22
C PHE A 67 11.16 14.06 28.64
N VAL A 68 11.00 14.21 27.32
CA VAL A 68 11.27 15.47 26.60
C VAL A 68 10.01 16.05 25.93
N GLY A 69 8.85 15.47 26.21
CA GLY A 69 7.58 15.90 25.63
C GLY A 69 7.63 15.92 24.10
N VAL A 70 7.26 17.03 23.49
CA VAL A 70 7.17 17.17 22.03
C VAL A 70 8.49 17.58 21.34
N GLN A 71 9.62 17.62 22.07
CA GLN A 71 10.89 18.10 21.50
C GLN A 71 11.37 17.25 20.31
N ASN A 72 11.17 15.92 20.34
CA ASN A 72 11.52 15.05 19.22
C ASN A 72 10.74 15.42 17.95
N TYR A 73 9.45 15.72 18.09
CA TYR A 73 8.60 16.19 16.98
C TYR A 73 9.10 17.54 16.44
N GLN A 74 9.42 18.49 17.32
CA GLN A 74 9.97 19.78 16.90
C GLN A 74 11.30 19.63 16.17
N ARG A 75 12.17 18.69 16.59
CA ARG A 75 13.44 18.39 15.90
C ARG A 75 13.17 17.77 14.53
N VAL A 76 12.21 16.84 14.40
CA VAL A 76 11.83 16.25 13.12
C VAL A 76 11.31 17.31 12.16
N PHE A 77 10.44 18.22 12.62
CA PHE A 77 9.91 19.29 11.77
C PHE A 77 10.96 20.33 11.38
N LYS A 78 12.00 20.55 12.18
CA LYS A 78 13.10 21.42 11.88
C LYS A 78 14.18 20.74 11.02
N ASP A 79 14.12 19.42 10.85
CA ASP A 79 15.07 18.71 10.04
C ASP A 79 14.90 19.06 8.56
N PHE A 80 15.99 19.40 7.92
CA PHE A 80 16.08 19.76 6.52
C PHE A 80 15.41 18.72 5.57
N SER A 81 15.48 17.44 5.94
CA SER A 81 14.89 16.36 5.13
C SER A 81 13.36 16.29 5.24
N PHE A 82 12.75 17.00 6.18
CA PHE A 82 11.29 17.04 6.35
C PHE A 82 10.65 18.22 5.61
N GLU A 83 11.39 19.32 5.45
CA GLU A 83 10.91 20.55 4.84
C GLU A 83 10.85 20.50 3.31
N PHE A 84 9.83 21.15 2.73
CA PHE A 84 9.77 21.40 1.29
C PHE A 84 10.75 22.51 0.90
N GLN A 85 11.66 22.22 -0.03
CA GLN A 85 12.71 23.14 -0.45
C GLN A 85 12.68 23.48 -1.95
N GLY A 86 11.59 23.18 -2.61
CA GLY A 86 11.42 23.37 -4.04
C GLY A 86 11.02 22.10 -4.77
N TRP A 87 10.84 22.20 -6.07
CA TRP A 87 10.32 21.10 -6.91
C TRP A 87 11.25 19.89 -7.00
N ASP A 88 12.49 20.05 -6.66
CA ASP A 88 13.53 19.01 -6.68
C ASP A 88 13.81 18.43 -5.27
N ASN A 89 13.31 19.08 -4.21
CA ASN A 89 13.45 18.61 -2.84
C ASN A 89 12.19 18.89 -2.02
N TRP A 90 11.24 17.97 -2.09
CA TRP A 90 9.92 18.11 -1.47
C TRP A 90 9.86 17.78 0.03
N GLY A 91 10.99 17.36 0.62
CA GLY A 91 11.01 16.82 1.97
C GLY A 91 10.33 15.44 2.06
N ALA A 92 10.65 14.71 3.13
CA ALA A 92 10.23 13.32 3.25
C ALA A 92 8.69 13.14 3.33
N ALA A 93 7.99 14.08 3.97
CA ALA A 93 6.54 13.98 4.13
C ALA A 93 5.81 14.13 2.79
N VAL A 94 6.14 15.16 2.01
CA VAL A 94 5.54 15.41 0.69
C VAL A 94 5.91 14.31 -0.29
N THR A 95 7.20 13.89 -0.29
CA THR A 95 7.66 12.77 -1.13
C THR A 95 6.88 11.49 -0.83
N THR A 96 6.60 11.19 0.45
CA THR A 96 5.78 10.02 0.84
C THR A 96 4.38 10.10 0.25
N VAL A 97 3.73 11.25 0.38
CA VAL A 97 2.37 11.44 -0.15
C VAL A 97 2.37 11.31 -1.68
N VAL A 98 3.24 12.04 -2.37
CA VAL A 98 3.33 12.00 -3.84
C VAL A 98 3.64 10.59 -4.34
N TYR A 99 4.63 9.93 -3.75
CA TYR A 99 4.98 8.55 -4.09
C TYR A 99 3.79 7.61 -3.88
N ALA A 100 3.18 7.63 -2.68
CA ALA A 100 2.11 6.70 -2.33
C ALA A 100 0.88 6.87 -3.23
N PHE A 101 0.43 8.10 -3.47
CA PHE A 101 -0.72 8.36 -4.35
C PHE A 101 -0.42 8.04 -5.80
N SER A 102 0.72 8.49 -6.33
CA SER A 102 1.06 8.27 -7.74
C SER A 102 1.27 6.80 -8.06
N ALA A 103 2.03 6.07 -7.23
CA ALA A 103 2.29 4.64 -7.42
C ALA A 103 1.00 3.82 -7.25
N THR A 104 0.15 4.15 -6.27
CA THR A 104 -1.15 3.47 -6.07
C THR A 104 -2.09 3.72 -7.24
N THR A 105 -2.23 4.97 -7.68
CA THR A 105 -3.09 5.33 -8.82
C THR A 105 -2.62 4.61 -10.08
N LEU A 106 -1.32 4.66 -10.37
CA LEU A 106 -0.76 4.04 -11.57
C LEU A 106 -0.89 2.53 -11.53
N SER A 107 -0.57 1.87 -10.40
CA SER A 107 -0.72 0.41 -10.27
C SER A 107 -2.18 -0.05 -10.38
N THR A 108 -3.12 0.71 -9.83
CA THR A 108 -4.56 0.40 -9.93
C THR A 108 -5.07 0.59 -11.36
N THR A 109 -4.63 1.65 -12.04
CA THR A 109 -4.99 1.92 -13.45
C THR A 109 -4.42 0.84 -14.39
N LEU A 110 -3.14 0.50 -14.24
CA LEU A 110 -2.53 -0.61 -14.99
C LEU A 110 -3.22 -1.94 -14.70
N GLY A 111 -3.58 -2.18 -13.45
CA GLY A 111 -4.36 -3.36 -13.04
C GLY A 111 -5.74 -3.41 -13.69
N LEU A 112 -6.45 -2.30 -13.77
CA LEU A 112 -7.74 -2.20 -14.46
C LEU A 112 -7.58 -2.51 -15.95
N ILE A 113 -6.62 -1.89 -16.61
CA ILE A 113 -6.35 -2.14 -18.05
C ILE A 113 -6.04 -3.62 -18.29
N ALA A 114 -5.14 -4.19 -17.48
CA ALA A 114 -4.77 -5.59 -17.60
C ALA A 114 -5.96 -6.54 -17.32
N ALA A 115 -6.82 -6.23 -16.35
CA ALA A 115 -8.02 -6.99 -16.06
C ALA A 115 -9.03 -6.95 -17.21
N LEU A 116 -9.26 -5.79 -17.81
CA LEU A 116 -10.14 -5.64 -18.99
C LEU A 116 -9.61 -6.44 -20.18
N LEU A 117 -8.30 -6.40 -20.45
CA LEU A 117 -7.69 -7.19 -21.51
C LEU A 117 -7.83 -8.70 -21.25
N LEU A 118 -7.53 -9.14 -20.02
CA LEU A 118 -7.64 -10.55 -19.64
C LEU A 118 -9.09 -11.03 -19.44
N ASN A 119 -10.07 -10.15 -19.39
CA ASN A 119 -11.47 -10.56 -19.37
C ASN A 119 -11.97 -11.00 -20.74
N GLN A 120 -11.36 -10.52 -21.81
CA GLN A 120 -11.71 -10.91 -23.19
C GLN A 120 -11.42 -12.39 -23.46
N PRO A 121 -12.22 -13.08 -24.29
CA PRO A 121 -11.92 -14.42 -24.75
C PRO A 121 -10.83 -14.40 -25.84
N PHE A 122 -9.64 -14.94 -25.53
CA PHE A 122 -8.57 -15.11 -26.52
C PHE A 122 -7.72 -16.34 -26.22
N LYS A 123 -7.04 -16.86 -27.26
CA LYS A 123 -6.11 -17.99 -27.12
C LYS A 123 -4.84 -17.55 -26.40
N GLY A 124 -4.38 -18.35 -25.43
CA GLY A 124 -3.19 -18.02 -24.66
C GLY A 124 -3.42 -17.16 -23.39
N LYS A 125 -4.67 -16.94 -22.97
CA LYS A 125 -5.04 -16.17 -21.79
C LYS A 125 -4.31 -16.63 -20.51
N GLY A 126 -4.09 -17.95 -20.34
CA GLY A 126 -3.34 -18.50 -19.20
C GLY A 126 -1.87 -18.06 -19.18
N VAL A 127 -1.21 -18.06 -20.35
CA VAL A 127 0.18 -17.62 -20.51
C VAL A 127 0.28 -16.11 -20.25
N ALA A 128 -0.62 -15.31 -20.82
CA ALA A 128 -0.66 -13.87 -20.57
C ALA A 128 -0.86 -13.55 -19.10
N ARG A 129 -1.72 -14.29 -18.38
CA ARG A 129 -1.91 -14.16 -16.93
C ARG A 129 -0.64 -14.49 -16.16
N ALA A 130 0.08 -15.55 -16.53
CA ALA A 130 1.33 -15.93 -15.90
C ALA A 130 2.42 -14.85 -16.08
N ILE A 131 2.54 -14.29 -17.30
CA ILE A 131 3.50 -13.20 -17.60
C ILE A 131 3.16 -11.95 -16.76
N PHE A 132 1.88 -11.57 -16.69
CA PHE A 132 1.45 -10.40 -15.92
C PHE A 132 1.67 -10.60 -14.42
N LEU A 133 1.59 -11.82 -13.90
CA LEU A 133 1.82 -12.11 -12.48
C LEU A 133 3.30 -12.11 -12.08
N PHE A 134 4.20 -12.31 -13.03
CA PHE A 134 5.64 -12.44 -12.77
C PHE A 134 6.22 -11.30 -11.92
N PRO A 135 5.95 -10.00 -12.20
CA PRO A 135 6.51 -8.91 -11.39
C PRO A 135 6.14 -8.98 -9.91
N TYR A 136 4.94 -9.44 -9.61
CA TYR A 136 4.42 -9.52 -8.25
C TYR A 136 5.00 -10.68 -7.45
N VAL A 137 5.22 -11.83 -8.11
CA VAL A 137 5.69 -13.08 -7.47
C VAL A 137 7.20 -13.08 -7.29
N ALA A 138 7.95 -12.41 -8.16
CA ALA A 138 9.41 -12.43 -8.14
C ALA A 138 9.99 -11.78 -6.86
N PRO A 139 11.10 -12.32 -6.28
CA PRO A 139 11.72 -11.78 -5.08
C PRO A 139 12.15 -10.33 -5.27
N MET A 140 11.81 -9.45 -4.30
CA MET A 140 12.05 -8.00 -4.40
C MET A 140 13.53 -7.66 -4.62
N VAL A 141 14.42 -8.30 -3.87
CA VAL A 141 15.87 -8.04 -3.95
C VAL A 141 16.39 -8.35 -5.36
N SER A 142 15.97 -9.48 -5.94
CA SER A 142 16.36 -9.88 -7.30
C SER A 142 15.87 -8.87 -8.34
N ILE A 143 14.59 -8.45 -8.24
CA ILE A 143 14.03 -7.42 -9.11
C ILE A 143 14.81 -6.10 -8.99
N ALA A 144 15.13 -5.69 -7.76
CA ALA A 144 15.85 -4.45 -7.55
C ALA A 144 17.24 -4.46 -8.21
N PHE A 145 17.99 -5.56 -8.09
CA PHE A 145 19.29 -5.70 -8.77
C PHE A 145 19.16 -5.70 -10.29
N VAL A 146 18.18 -6.41 -10.84
CA VAL A 146 17.93 -6.44 -12.30
C VAL A 146 17.61 -5.04 -12.81
N TRP A 147 16.70 -4.31 -12.16
CA TRP A 147 16.37 -2.95 -12.57
C TRP A 147 17.55 -1.98 -12.42
N ARG A 148 18.33 -2.08 -11.33
CA ARG A 148 19.55 -1.26 -11.18
C ARG A 148 20.56 -1.53 -12.28
N TRP A 149 20.68 -2.76 -12.76
CA TRP A 149 21.53 -3.10 -13.89
C TRP A 149 20.96 -2.60 -15.21
N ILE A 150 19.66 -2.73 -15.46
CA ILE A 150 19.00 -2.19 -16.65
C ILE A 150 19.13 -0.66 -16.72
N LEU A 151 19.00 0.01 -15.58
CA LEU A 151 19.03 1.47 -15.44
C LEU A 151 20.43 2.02 -15.09
N ASP A 152 21.49 1.23 -15.29
CA ASP A 152 22.88 1.65 -15.01
C ASP A 152 23.18 2.96 -15.76
N PRO A 153 23.77 3.96 -15.06
CA PRO A 153 24.04 5.27 -15.66
C PRO A 153 25.14 5.27 -16.73
N ARG A 154 25.88 4.17 -16.88
CA ARG A 154 26.91 4.03 -17.90
C ARG A 154 26.30 3.88 -19.29
N PRO A 155 27.00 4.28 -20.38
CA PRO A 155 26.54 4.07 -21.74
C PRO A 155 26.26 2.58 -22.10
N SER A 156 26.93 1.65 -21.40
CA SER A 156 26.73 0.21 -21.52
C SER A 156 25.55 -0.34 -20.72
N GLY A 157 24.85 0.49 -19.93
CA GLY A 157 23.61 0.12 -19.26
C GLY A 157 22.52 -0.21 -20.29
N VAL A 158 21.75 -1.27 -20.04
CA VAL A 158 20.82 -1.83 -21.06
C VAL A 158 19.87 -0.77 -21.62
N LEU A 159 19.24 0.05 -20.75
CA LEU A 159 18.31 1.07 -21.21
C LEU A 159 19.05 2.22 -21.92
N ASN A 160 20.18 2.66 -21.38
CA ASN A 160 21.00 3.72 -22.00
C ASN A 160 21.52 3.28 -23.38
N ASP A 161 22.07 2.07 -23.51
CA ASP A 161 22.54 1.53 -24.80
C ASP A 161 21.40 1.48 -25.84
N LEU A 162 20.21 1.01 -25.42
CA LEU A 162 19.03 0.97 -26.32
C LEU A 162 18.62 2.38 -26.77
N LEU A 163 18.50 3.34 -25.84
CA LEU A 163 18.05 4.69 -26.15
C LEU A 163 19.07 5.46 -27.02
N LEU A 164 20.38 5.25 -26.79
CA LEU A 164 21.45 5.81 -27.62
C LEU A 164 21.42 5.24 -29.04
N ARG A 165 21.28 3.91 -29.20
CA ARG A 165 21.18 3.25 -30.52
C ARG A 165 19.94 3.68 -31.30
N LEU A 166 18.84 3.97 -30.62
CA LEU A 166 17.60 4.46 -31.24
C LEU A 166 17.64 5.98 -31.51
N ASN A 167 18.74 6.67 -31.19
CA ASN A 167 18.90 8.14 -31.27
C ASN A 167 17.77 8.90 -30.53
N ILE A 168 17.28 8.34 -29.43
CA ILE A 168 16.26 8.99 -28.57
C ILE A 168 16.94 9.93 -27.57
N ILE A 169 18.17 9.60 -27.16
CA ILE A 169 19.02 10.42 -26.28
C ILE A 169 20.41 10.55 -26.90
N ASP A 170 21.08 11.69 -26.67
CA ASP A 170 22.44 11.96 -27.14
C ASP A 170 23.50 11.52 -26.13
N THR A 171 23.13 11.48 -24.84
CA THR A 171 24.03 11.11 -23.73
C THR A 171 23.32 10.20 -22.75
N SER A 172 24.09 9.34 -22.07
CA SER A 172 23.53 8.44 -21.06
C SER A 172 22.94 9.20 -19.86
N HIS A 173 21.83 8.69 -19.33
CA HIS A 173 21.12 9.28 -18.19
C HIS A 173 21.24 8.41 -16.94
N ALA A 174 21.42 9.08 -15.79
CA ALA A 174 21.47 8.48 -14.47
C ALA A 174 20.05 8.39 -13.89
N PHE A 175 19.21 7.46 -14.40
CA PHE A 175 17.79 7.35 -14.08
C PHE A 175 17.47 7.27 -12.59
N LEU A 176 18.30 6.59 -11.79
CA LEU A 176 18.12 6.42 -10.34
C LEU A 176 18.95 7.40 -9.51
N SER A 177 19.74 8.28 -10.15
CA SER A 177 20.64 9.20 -9.48
C SER A 177 20.47 10.66 -9.92
N THR A 178 19.36 10.96 -10.62
CA THR A 178 18.98 12.33 -11.01
C THR A 178 17.73 12.74 -10.24
N ARG A 179 17.80 13.86 -9.51
CA ARG A 179 16.65 14.40 -8.75
C ARG A 179 15.43 14.61 -9.66
N GLY A 180 14.26 14.36 -9.14
CA GLY A 180 12.99 14.38 -9.88
C GLY A 180 12.79 13.15 -10.75
N LEU A 181 13.73 12.81 -11.62
CA LEU A 181 13.65 11.61 -12.47
C LEU A 181 13.65 10.33 -11.64
N SER A 182 14.48 10.25 -10.59
CA SER A 182 14.54 9.08 -9.70
C SER A 182 13.21 8.76 -9.05
N LEU A 183 12.47 9.79 -8.60
CA LEU A 183 11.14 9.58 -8.00
C LEU A 183 10.14 9.04 -9.03
N ILE A 184 10.13 9.57 -10.24
CA ILE A 184 9.28 9.08 -11.33
C ILE A 184 9.61 7.62 -11.64
N VAL A 185 10.88 7.28 -11.78
CA VAL A 185 11.32 5.90 -12.06
C VAL A 185 10.90 4.96 -10.94
N VAL A 186 11.10 5.33 -9.68
CA VAL A 186 10.69 4.49 -8.53
C VAL A 186 9.17 4.29 -8.50
N ILE A 187 8.37 5.32 -8.81
CA ILE A 187 6.90 5.22 -8.94
C ILE A 187 6.52 4.24 -10.06
N LEU A 188 7.17 4.31 -11.23
CA LEU A 188 6.92 3.40 -12.35
C LEU A 188 7.27 1.95 -12.01
N LEU A 189 8.40 1.73 -11.32
CA LEU A 189 8.83 0.40 -10.90
C LEU A 189 7.89 -0.20 -9.85
N ASP A 190 7.42 0.58 -8.88
CA ASP A 190 6.40 0.15 -7.92
C ASP A 190 5.09 -0.19 -8.63
N ALA A 191 4.62 0.68 -9.52
CA ALA A 191 3.39 0.44 -10.25
C ALA A 191 3.46 -0.83 -11.11
N TRP A 192 4.57 -1.05 -11.82
CA TRP A 192 4.82 -2.27 -12.60
C TRP A 192 4.87 -3.53 -11.71
N ARG A 193 5.45 -3.43 -10.53
CA ARG A 193 5.54 -4.55 -9.61
C ARG A 193 4.18 -4.95 -9.05
N TYR A 194 3.33 -3.98 -8.74
CA TYR A 194 2.11 -4.22 -7.95
C TYR A 194 0.80 -4.14 -8.73
N PHE A 195 0.82 -3.75 -10.02
CA PHE A 195 -0.41 -3.79 -10.83
C PHE A 195 -1.07 -5.17 -10.90
N PRO A 196 -0.33 -6.32 -10.84
CA PRO A 196 -0.97 -7.63 -10.93
C PRO A 196 -1.90 -7.93 -9.76
N PHE A 197 -1.62 -7.39 -8.56
CA PHE A 197 -2.53 -7.48 -7.43
C PHE A 197 -3.88 -6.82 -7.74
N ALA A 198 -3.86 -5.58 -8.24
CA ALA A 198 -5.06 -4.88 -8.65
C ALA A 198 -5.77 -5.59 -9.82
N MET A 199 -5.00 -6.08 -10.79
CA MET A 199 -5.52 -6.87 -11.92
C MET A 199 -6.31 -8.10 -11.45
N LEU A 200 -5.78 -8.90 -10.53
CA LEU A 200 -6.47 -10.12 -10.06
C LEU A 200 -7.78 -9.78 -9.36
N MET A 201 -7.78 -8.80 -8.48
CA MET A 201 -8.96 -8.40 -7.73
C MET A 201 -10.06 -7.82 -8.64
N ILE A 202 -9.66 -6.95 -9.58
CA ILE A 202 -10.58 -6.37 -10.56
C ILE A 202 -11.11 -7.44 -11.51
N LEU A 203 -10.24 -8.33 -12.02
CA LEU A 203 -10.65 -9.40 -12.91
C LEU A 203 -11.65 -10.36 -12.25
N SER A 204 -11.45 -10.68 -10.96
CA SER A 204 -12.39 -11.49 -10.19
C SER A 204 -13.78 -10.85 -10.11
N ARG A 205 -13.85 -9.52 -9.90
CA ARG A 205 -15.14 -8.80 -9.90
C ARG A 205 -15.75 -8.73 -11.28
N LEU A 206 -14.95 -8.46 -12.34
CA LEU A 206 -15.43 -8.43 -13.72
C LEU A 206 -16.10 -9.75 -14.13
N GLN A 207 -15.57 -10.89 -13.70
CA GLN A 207 -16.13 -12.21 -13.98
C GLN A 207 -17.42 -12.51 -13.16
N ALA A 208 -17.76 -11.70 -12.19
CA ALA A 208 -18.98 -11.82 -11.39
C ALA A 208 -20.07 -10.82 -11.81
N VAL A 209 -19.82 -9.96 -12.80
CA VAL A 209 -20.83 -9.07 -13.38
C VAL A 209 -21.73 -9.89 -14.29
N ASP A 210 -23.05 -9.67 -14.20
CA ASP A 210 -24.02 -10.38 -15.01
C ASP A 210 -23.94 -9.98 -16.48
N ASP A 211 -23.73 -10.95 -17.36
CA ASP A 211 -23.63 -10.73 -18.81
C ASP A 211 -24.91 -10.16 -19.41
N THR A 212 -26.07 -10.41 -18.78
CA THR A 212 -27.36 -9.87 -19.22
C THR A 212 -27.40 -8.34 -19.26
N LEU A 213 -26.63 -7.66 -18.38
CA LEU A 213 -26.49 -6.20 -18.41
C LEU A 213 -25.82 -5.70 -19.69
N TYR A 214 -24.82 -6.42 -20.16
CA TYR A 214 -24.11 -6.09 -21.41
C TYR A 214 -24.94 -6.45 -22.65
N GLU A 215 -25.72 -7.52 -22.60
CA GLU A 215 -26.64 -7.92 -23.67
C GLU A 215 -27.76 -6.90 -23.85
N ALA A 216 -28.44 -6.50 -22.76
CA ALA A 216 -29.48 -5.48 -22.76
C ALA A 216 -28.95 -4.14 -23.34
N ALA A 217 -27.77 -3.68 -22.86
CA ALA A 217 -27.14 -2.47 -23.39
C ALA A 217 -26.76 -2.59 -24.88
N THR A 218 -26.49 -3.82 -25.38
CA THR A 218 -26.25 -4.05 -26.81
C THR A 218 -27.52 -3.86 -27.61
N VAL A 219 -28.65 -4.37 -27.13
CA VAL A 219 -29.97 -4.20 -27.75
C VAL A 219 -30.37 -2.72 -27.78
N ASP A 220 -30.03 -1.97 -26.72
CA ASP A 220 -30.25 -0.51 -26.63
C ASP A 220 -29.27 0.31 -27.51
N GLY A 221 -28.35 -0.34 -28.23
CA GLY A 221 -27.42 0.33 -29.14
C GLY A 221 -26.18 0.95 -28.46
N ALA A 222 -25.90 0.63 -27.20
CA ALA A 222 -24.74 1.14 -26.50
C ALA A 222 -23.41 0.62 -27.06
N ASN A 223 -22.47 1.54 -27.34
CA ASN A 223 -21.12 1.19 -27.78
C ASN A 223 -20.23 0.75 -26.59
N SER A 224 -19.03 0.23 -26.89
CA SER A 224 -18.10 -0.31 -25.87
C SER A 224 -17.69 0.75 -24.81
N VAL A 225 -17.55 2.01 -25.20
CA VAL A 225 -17.18 3.10 -24.27
C VAL A 225 -18.36 3.39 -23.33
N GLN A 226 -19.59 3.42 -23.85
CA GLN A 226 -20.79 3.60 -23.03
C GLN A 226 -20.96 2.43 -22.04
N LYS A 227 -20.80 1.18 -22.49
CA LYS A 227 -20.83 0.01 -21.60
C LYS A 227 -19.77 0.08 -20.51
N PHE A 228 -18.56 0.56 -20.85
CA PHE A 228 -17.49 0.73 -19.85
C PHE A 228 -17.88 1.74 -18.76
N PHE A 229 -18.33 2.95 -19.13
CA PHE A 229 -18.61 4.02 -18.17
C PHE A 229 -19.94 3.82 -17.42
N PHE A 230 -20.97 3.22 -18.04
CA PHE A 230 -22.29 3.10 -17.45
C PHE A 230 -22.58 1.74 -16.80
N ILE A 231 -21.82 0.68 -17.13
CA ILE A 231 -21.98 -0.65 -16.54
C ILE A 231 -20.69 -1.07 -15.82
N THR A 232 -19.59 -1.21 -16.56
CA THR A 232 -18.36 -1.81 -16.03
C THR A 232 -17.78 -0.99 -14.87
N LEU A 233 -17.57 0.29 -15.04
CA LEU A 233 -16.92 1.15 -14.05
C LEU A 233 -17.78 1.32 -12.77
N PRO A 234 -19.11 1.52 -12.84
CA PRO A 234 -19.98 1.52 -11.65
C PRO A 234 -19.96 0.20 -10.88
N GLU A 235 -19.97 -0.95 -11.58
CA GLU A 235 -19.90 -2.27 -10.97
C GLU A 235 -18.55 -2.54 -10.27
N LEU A 236 -17.47 -1.91 -10.74
CA LEU A 236 -16.12 -2.04 -10.19
C LEU A 236 -15.81 -1.04 -9.09
N ARG A 237 -16.59 0.03 -8.91
CA ARG A 237 -16.24 1.19 -8.06
C ARG A 237 -15.84 0.81 -6.62
N TYR A 238 -16.58 -0.12 -6.01
CA TYR A 238 -16.31 -0.54 -4.62
C TYR A 238 -15.02 -1.36 -4.53
N VAL A 239 -14.80 -2.25 -5.49
CA VAL A 239 -13.57 -3.08 -5.53
C VAL A 239 -12.36 -2.23 -5.84
N ILE A 240 -12.45 -1.31 -6.82
CA ILE A 240 -11.37 -0.35 -7.12
C ILE A 240 -11.07 0.51 -5.88
N GLY A 241 -12.11 1.02 -5.20
CA GLY A 241 -11.94 1.79 -3.98
C GLY A 241 -11.26 1.00 -2.87
N ALA A 242 -11.68 -0.24 -2.63
CA ALA A 242 -11.05 -1.11 -1.63
C ALA A 242 -9.58 -1.42 -1.95
N ILE A 243 -9.28 -1.75 -3.22
CA ILE A 243 -7.91 -2.00 -3.69
C ILE A 243 -7.05 -0.74 -3.54
N PHE A 244 -7.58 0.41 -3.94
CA PHE A 244 -6.88 1.69 -3.82
C PHE A 244 -6.51 1.98 -2.37
N LEU A 245 -7.45 1.80 -1.43
CA LEU A 245 -7.20 2.00 -0.01
C LEU A 245 -6.12 1.04 0.53
N LEU A 246 -6.24 -0.26 0.26
CA LEU A 246 -5.25 -1.25 0.70
C LEU A 246 -3.86 -0.95 0.13
N ARG A 247 -3.79 -0.65 -1.16
CA ARG A 247 -2.53 -0.31 -1.83
C ARG A 247 -1.93 0.99 -1.28
N LEU A 248 -2.76 2.01 -1.03
CA LEU A 248 -2.30 3.26 -0.45
C LEU A 248 -1.68 3.05 0.93
N MET A 249 -2.34 2.25 1.80
CA MET A 249 -1.81 1.92 3.12
C MET A 249 -0.47 1.19 3.04
N TRP A 250 -0.32 0.21 2.14
CA TRP A 250 0.95 -0.50 1.97
C TRP A 250 2.04 0.38 1.38
N THR A 251 1.71 1.15 0.33
CA THR A 251 2.68 2.01 -0.36
C THR A 251 3.12 3.19 0.51
N PHE A 252 2.23 3.72 1.36
CA PHE A 252 2.57 4.78 2.30
C PHE A 252 3.61 4.35 3.35
N ASN A 253 3.61 3.07 3.73
CA ASN A 253 4.58 2.50 4.67
C ASN A 253 5.79 1.84 3.97
N LYS A 254 5.95 2.08 2.66
CA LYS A 254 6.98 1.42 1.87
C LYS A 254 8.37 1.89 2.23
N PHE A 255 9.27 0.93 2.48
CA PHE A 255 10.68 1.12 2.75
C PHE A 255 11.55 0.40 1.72
N ASP A 256 11.31 -0.89 1.51
CA ASP A 256 12.19 -1.83 0.81
C ASP A 256 12.53 -1.39 -0.60
N ASP A 257 11.52 -1.06 -1.40
CA ASP A 257 11.67 -0.74 -2.82
C ASP A 257 12.53 0.52 -2.98
N ILE A 258 12.23 1.57 -2.22
CA ILE A 258 12.93 2.85 -2.29
C ILE A 258 14.37 2.69 -1.78
N PHE A 259 14.53 1.96 -0.66
CA PHE A 259 15.85 1.70 -0.09
C PHE A 259 16.75 0.92 -1.05
N LEU A 260 16.22 -0.11 -1.70
CA LEU A 260 16.98 -0.94 -2.64
C LEU A 260 17.32 -0.21 -3.93
N TYR A 261 16.45 0.69 -4.43
CA TYR A 261 16.72 1.42 -5.67
C TYR A 261 17.66 2.61 -5.47
N THR A 262 17.40 3.46 -4.48
CA THR A 262 18.06 4.77 -4.34
C THR A 262 18.63 5.04 -2.96
N GLY A 263 18.34 4.20 -1.96
CA GLY A 263 18.68 4.45 -0.56
C GLY A 263 17.97 5.69 0.03
N GLY A 264 16.93 6.22 -0.62
CA GLY A 264 16.31 7.49 -0.26
C GLY A 264 17.04 8.74 -0.77
N GLY A 265 18.06 8.58 -1.61
CA GLY A 265 18.79 9.70 -2.26
C GLY A 265 17.99 10.32 -3.41
N PHE A 266 18.53 11.40 -3.96
CA PHE A 266 18.05 12.03 -5.21
C PHE A 266 16.56 12.40 -5.23
N GLY A 267 16.05 12.87 -4.08
CA GLY A 267 14.64 13.29 -3.95
C GLY A 267 13.63 12.16 -3.75
N THR A 268 14.08 10.95 -3.38
CA THR A 268 13.20 9.80 -3.12
C THR A 268 13.05 9.47 -1.63
N LYS A 269 13.49 10.36 -0.73
CA LYS A 269 13.42 10.14 0.71
C LYS A 269 11.97 10.21 1.18
N VAL A 270 11.44 9.09 1.66
CA VAL A 270 10.12 8.96 2.29
C VAL A 270 10.24 8.88 3.80
N LEU A 271 9.13 9.01 4.53
CA LEU A 271 9.12 8.99 6.01
C LEU A 271 9.66 7.68 6.59
N SER A 272 9.42 6.54 5.97
CA SER A 272 9.98 5.25 6.41
C SER A 272 11.51 5.22 6.31
N ILE A 273 12.09 5.80 5.26
CA ILE A 273 13.54 5.97 5.10
C ILE A 273 14.08 6.93 6.17
N LEU A 274 13.39 8.05 6.40
CA LEU A 274 13.78 9.02 7.43
C LEU A 274 13.74 8.40 8.83
N THR A 275 12.71 7.62 9.15
CA THR A 275 12.63 6.82 10.38
C THR A 275 13.83 5.88 10.53
N TYR A 276 14.19 5.18 9.47
CA TYR A 276 15.36 4.30 9.46
C TYR A 276 16.66 5.08 9.67
N GLU A 277 16.84 6.22 9.03
CA GLU A 277 18.03 7.06 9.18
C GLU A 277 18.18 7.54 10.63
N PHE A 278 17.12 8.07 11.25
CA PHE A 278 17.17 8.50 12.65
C PHE A 278 17.45 7.33 13.60
N SER A 279 16.74 6.21 13.44
CA SER A 279 16.84 5.08 14.37
C SER A 279 18.14 4.29 14.23
N PHE A 280 18.56 3.96 13.00
CA PHE A 280 19.63 2.99 12.75
C PHE A 280 20.93 3.57 12.20
N ARG A 281 20.92 4.79 11.65
CA ARG A 281 22.15 5.46 11.20
C ARG A 281 22.62 6.50 12.22
N LEU A 282 21.70 7.23 12.83
CA LEU A 282 21.99 8.28 13.82
C LEU A 282 21.80 7.82 15.26
N TYR A 283 21.21 6.64 15.46
CA TYR A 283 20.91 6.07 16.79
C TYR A 283 20.09 7.00 17.68
N ASP A 284 19.26 7.85 17.07
CA ASP A 284 18.30 8.73 17.75
C ASP A 284 16.90 8.11 17.66
N PHE A 285 16.65 7.14 18.54
CA PHE A 285 15.41 6.37 18.56
C PHE A 285 14.19 7.24 18.89
N GLY A 286 14.38 8.29 19.70
CA GLY A 286 13.32 9.24 20.03
C GLY A 286 12.81 9.98 18.78
N ARG A 287 13.70 10.49 17.91
CA ARG A 287 13.30 11.10 16.63
C ARG A 287 12.76 10.08 15.64
N GLY A 288 13.35 8.90 15.57
CA GLY A 288 12.84 7.83 14.72
C GLY A 288 11.41 7.44 15.09
N ALA A 289 11.14 7.27 16.38
CA ALA A 289 9.80 7.01 16.91
C ALA A 289 8.83 8.16 16.62
N ALA A 290 9.22 9.41 16.81
CA ALA A 290 8.40 10.58 16.50
C ALA A 290 8.05 10.63 14.99
N THR A 291 9.01 10.31 14.10
CA THR A 291 8.78 10.27 12.65
C THR A 291 7.75 9.19 12.27
N SER A 292 7.85 7.99 12.86
CA SER A 292 6.88 6.92 12.59
C SER A 292 5.49 7.23 13.16
N VAL A 293 5.39 7.94 14.29
CA VAL A 293 4.09 8.43 14.81
C VAL A 293 3.49 9.48 13.88
N ILE A 294 4.28 10.43 13.36
CA ILE A 294 3.82 11.39 12.34
C ILE A 294 3.30 10.65 11.10
N GLN A 295 4.05 9.67 10.62
CA GLN A 295 3.64 8.83 9.47
C GLN A 295 2.30 8.13 9.73
N LEU A 296 2.13 7.53 10.91
CA LEU A 296 0.87 6.91 11.33
C LEU A 296 -0.29 7.92 11.35
N LEU A 297 -0.08 9.11 11.93
CA LEU A 297 -1.12 10.14 12.01
C LEU A 297 -1.56 10.62 10.61
N ILE A 298 -0.62 10.84 9.70
CA ILE A 298 -0.95 11.21 8.32
C ILE A 298 -1.78 10.10 7.66
N LEU A 299 -1.38 8.84 7.82
CA LEU A 299 -2.12 7.70 7.26
C LEU A 299 -3.53 7.59 7.85
N VAL A 300 -3.70 7.78 9.17
CA VAL A 300 -5.02 7.77 9.83
C VAL A 300 -5.91 8.89 9.27
N VAL A 301 -5.38 10.09 9.08
CA VAL A 301 -6.13 11.20 8.48
C VAL A 301 -6.61 10.82 7.07
N PHE A 302 -5.75 10.27 6.23
CA PHE A 302 -6.14 9.79 4.89
C PHE A 302 -7.21 8.71 4.96
N LEU A 303 -7.08 7.75 5.87
CA LEU A 303 -8.06 6.69 6.07
C LEU A 303 -9.43 7.24 6.46
N VAL A 304 -9.48 8.14 7.43
CA VAL A 304 -10.73 8.77 7.89
C VAL A 304 -11.39 9.57 6.77
N VAL A 305 -10.62 10.38 6.04
CA VAL A 305 -11.12 11.14 4.89
C VAL A 305 -11.67 10.20 3.81
N TYR A 306 -10.91 9.17 3.45
CA TYR A 306 -11.33 8.19 2.44
C TYR A 306 -12.63 7.48 2.82
N ILE A 307 -12.72 6.94 4.04
CA ILE A 307 -13.93 6.25 4.52
C ILE A 307 -15.12 7.21 4.53
N SER A 308 -14.94 8.45 4.98
CA SER A 308 -16.03 9.45 5.01
C SER A 308 -16.54 9.80 3.60
N LEU A 309 -15.67 9.84 2.60
CA LEU A 309 -16.05 10.09 1.20
C LEU A 309 -16.79 8.87 0.61
N VAL A 310 -16.28 7.67 0.82
CA VAL A 310 -16.90 6.43 0.31
C VAL A 310 -18.24 6.17 0.96
N MET A 311 -18.35 6.33 2.29
CA MET A 311 -19.63 6.14 3.00
C MET A 311 -20.71 7.13 2.58
N LYS A 312 -20.34 8.38 2.25
CA LYS A 312 -21.30 9.35 1.69
C LYS A 312 -21.83 8.95 0.32
N SER A 313 -21.08 8.20 -0.47
CA SER A 313 -21.53 7.70 -1.76
C SER A 313 -22.49 6.51 -1.63
N VAL A 314 -22.28 5.66 -0.63
CA VAL A 314 -23.14 4.48 -0.33
C VAL A 314 -24.49 4.89 0.26
N GLY A 315 -24.55 5.93 1.09
CA GLY A 315 -25.79 6.39 1.75
C GLY A 315 -26.72 7.22 0.85
N LYS A 316 -26.37 7.42 -0.42
CA LYS A 316 -27.21 8.15 -1.40
C LYS A 316 -27.91 7.23 -2.41
N GLU A 317 -27.74 5.95 -2.30
CA GLU A 317 -28.46 4.87 -3.01
C GLU A 317 -29.48 4.18 -2.09
#